data_80859c35c317bee1902f6d220276570a
#
_entry.id   80859c35c317bee1902f6d220276570a
#
_cell.length_a   1.000
_cell.length_b   1.000
_cell.length_c   1.000
_cell.angle_alpha   90.00
_cell.angle_beta   90.00
_cell.angle_gamma   90.00
#
_symmetry.space_group_name_H-M   'P 1'
#
loop_
_entity.id
_entity.type
_entity.pdbx_description
1 polymer ?
#
loop_
_entity_poly.entity_id
_entity_poly.type
_entity_poly.pdbx_seq_one_letter_code
_entity_poly.pdbx_strand_id
1 'polypeptide(L)'
;MRGAGSQLGWLLWAGAPIKRAAERLCQPDVLTPYGLRTLSDRHPQFNASSYHRGSVWPFDSWLGWGGLRAAGRLEEAERLRTGVLAAVERLGRYPELYAVTAAGDLEKIAISNFVQGWTVGAVWALRHEWDGGAHVVA
;
A
#
# COMPACT_ATOMS: atom_id res chain seq x y z
N MET A 1 1.35 -17.60 -5.53
CA MET A 1 2.46 -16.64 -5.73
C MET A 1 2.87 -16.08 -4.39
N ARG A 2 3.98 -16.59 -3.80
CA ARG A 2 4.44 -16.22 -2.43
C ARG A 2 5.16 -14.85 -2.40
N GLY A 3 5.74 -14.41 -3.51
CA GLY A 3 6.46 -13.13 -3.61
C GLY A 3 5.60 -11.93 -4.00
N ALA A 4 4.29 -11.96 -3.75
CA ALA A 4 3.41 -10.84 -4.03
C ALA A 4 3.62 -9.70 -3.02
N GLY A 5 3.41 -8.48 -3.46
CA GLY A 5 3.53 -7.28 -2.65
C GLY A 5 2.96 -6.07 -3.37
N SER A 6 3.22 -4.88 -2.84
CA SER A 6 2.71 -3.59 -3.33
C SER A 6 3.02 -3.30 -4.80
N GLN A 7 4.08 -3.89 -5.36
CA GLN A 7 4.43 -3.74 -6.78
C GLN A 7 3.30 -4.17 -7.75
N LEU A 8 2.40 -5.03 -7.32
CA LEU A 8 1.21 -5.37 -8.11
C LEU A 8 0.28 -4.16 -8.30
N GLY A 9 0.26 -3.26 -7.31
CA GLY A 9 -0.48 -2.00 -7.40
C GLY A 9 0.07 -1.07 -8.48
N TRP A 10 1.39 -1.02 -8.64
CA TRP A 10 2.05 -0.28 -9.72
C TRP A 10 1.63 -0.80 -11.10
N LEU A 11 1.58 -2.12 -11.27
CA LEU A 11 1.13 -2.73 -12.53
C LEU A 11 -0.31 -2.34 -12.86
N LEU A 12 -1.20 -2.40 -11.88
CA LEU A 12 -2.60 -2.01 -12.04
C LEU A 12 -2.73 -0.52 -12.36
N TRP A 13 -1.98 0.32 -11.66
CA TRP A 13 -1.96 1.76 -11.87
C TRP A 13 -1.48 2.12 -13.30
N ALA A 14 -0.49 1.39 -13.80
CA ALA A 14 0.03 1.55 -15.16
C ALA A 14 -0.88 0.97 -16.25
N GLY A 15 -2.04 0.41 -15.90
CA GLY A 15 -3.03 -0.11 -16.85
C GLY A 15 -2.74 -1.52 -17.35
N ALA A 16 -1.91 -2.29 -16.67
CA ALA A 16 -1.68 -3.68 -17.04
C ALA A 16 -2.96 -4.52 -16.83
N PRO A 17 -3.51 -5.22 -17.85
CA PRO A 17 -4.76 -5.95 -17.76
C PRO A 17 -4.61 -7.29 -17.02
N ILE A 18 -4.17 -7.25 -15.79
CA ILE A 18 -3.89 -8.45 -14.99
C ILE A 18 -4.95 -8.61 -13.90
N LYS A 19 -6.09 -9.20 -14.24
CA LYS A 19 -7.17 -9.49 -13.30
C LYS A 19 -6.66 -10.20 -12.03
N ARG A 20 -5.78 -11.19 -12.19
CA ARG A 20 -5.17 -11.92 -11.07
C ARG A 20 -4.30 -11.03 -10.16
N ALA A 21 -3.73 -9.94 -10.68
CA ALA A 21 -2.96 -9.02 -9.87
C ALA A 21 -3.86 -8.25 -8.89
N ALA A 22 -5.03 -7.79 -9.32
CA ALA A 22 -6.00 -7.14 -8.46
C ALA A 22 -6.52 -8.10 -7.38
N GLU A 23 -6.90 -9.31 -7.76
CA GLU A 23 -7.34 -10.35 -6.81
C GLU A 23 -6.25 -10.66 -5.78
N ARG A 24 -5.00 -10.79 -6.24
CA ARG A 24 -3.86 -11.11 -5.37
C ARG A 24 -3.49 -9.95 -4.44
N LEU A 25 -3.57 -8.72 -4.93
CA LEU A 25 -3.29 -7.53 -4.13
C LEU A 25 -4.28 -7.36 -2.97
N CYS A 26 -5.52 -7.78 -3.15
CA CYS A 26 -6.58 -7.69 -2.15
C CYS A 26 -6.49 -8.77 -1.05
N GLN A 27 -5.58 -9.73 -1.14
CA GLN A 27 -5.45 -10.76 -0.11
C GLN A 27 -4.86 -10.18 1.19
N PRO A 28 -5.30 -10.66 2.37
CA PRO A 28 -4.93 -10.07 3.67
C PRO A 28 -3.44 -10.18 4.01
N ASP A 29 -2.72 -11.07 3.35
CA ASP A 29 -1.26 -11.18 3.50
C ASP A 29 -0.49 -10.05 2.80
N VAL A 30 -1.17 -9.25 1.95
CA VAL A 30 -0.62 -8.06 1.28
C VAL A 30 -1.41 -6.80 1.66
N LEU A 31 -2.75 -6.82 1.52
CA LEU A 31 -3.62 -5.71 1.92
C LEU A 31 -3.89 -5.80 3.42
N THR A 32 -3.22 -4.96 4.19
CA THR A 32 -3.37 -4.86 5.64
C THR A 32 -4.42 -3.82 6.04
N PRO A 33 -4.77 -3.72 7.34
CA PRO A 33 -5.62 -2.61 7.82
C PRO A 33 -5.02 -1.21 7.61
N TYR A 34 -3.71 -1.12 7.32
CA TYR A 34 -2.98 0.16 7.25
C TYR A 34 -2.23 0.40 5.94
N GLY A 35 -2.42 -0.42 4.92
CA GLY A 35 -1.75 -0.26 3.64
C GLY A 35 -1.28 -1.56 3.01
N LEU A 36 -0.54 -1.45 1.91
CA LEU A 36 -0.02 -2.60 1.17
C LEU A 36 1.39 -2.95 1.64
N ARG A 37 1.60 -4.21 2.00
CA ARG A 37 2.94 -4.73 2.27
C ARG A 37 3.78 -4.83 1.00
N THR A 38 5.04 -4.50 1.11
CA THR A 38 6.02 -4.69 0.03
C THR A 38 6.32 -6.17 -0.26
N LEU A 39 6.04 -7.05 0.70
CA LEU A 39 6.13 -8.50 0.56
C LEU A 39 5.06 -9.17 1.42
N SER A 40 4.40 -10.19 0.84
CA SER A 40 3.43 -11.03 1.53
C SER A 40 4.00 -11.62 2.82
N ASP A 41 3.23 -11.62 3.91
CA ASP A 41 3.63 -12.25 5.17
C ASP A 41 3.73 -13.79 5.11
N ARG A 42 3.28 -14.39 4.00
CA ARG A 42 3.47 -15.82 3.71
C ARG A 42 4.82 -16.14 3.07
N HIS A 43 5.61 -15.12 2.74
CA HIS A 43 6.93 -15.33 2.17
C HIS A 43 7.95 -15.66 3.27
N PRO A 44 8.85 -16.65 3.08
CA PRO A 44 9.84 -17.03 4.11
C PRO A 44 10.77 -15.90 4.57
N GLN A 45 11.00 -14.91 3.71
CA GLN A 45 11.85 -13.75 4.00
C GLN A 45 11.06 -12.54 4.52
N PHE A 46 9.77 -12.70 4.82
CA PHE A 46 8.97 -11.61 5.35
C PHE A 46 9.54 -11.06 6.65
N ASN A 47 9.64 -9.74 6.70
CA ASN A 47 10.00 -9.00 7.90
C ASN A 47 9.32 -7.63 7.82
N ALA A 48 8.30 -7.41 8.64
CA ALA A 48 7.50 -6.19 8.64
C ALA A 48 8.34 -4.92 8.84
N SER A 49 9.44 -5.00 9.58
CA SER A 49 10.34 -3.87 9.88
C SER A 49 11.49 -3.71 8.88
N SER A 50 11.57 -4.57 7.87
CA SER A 50 12.57 -4.47 6.82
C SER A 50 12.20 -3.38 5.81
N TYR A 51 13.20 -2.70 5.26
CA TYR A 51 13.01 -1.63 4.28
C TYR A 51 12.19 -2.06 3.03
N HIS A 52 12.39 -3.29 2.51
CA HIS A 52 11.70 -3.79 1.31
C HIS A 52 11.05 -5.17 1.44
N ARG A 53 11.12 -5.83 2.59
CA ARG A 53 10.67 -7.21 2.74
C ARG A 53 9.43 -7.36 3.62
N GLY A 54 8.50 -6.42 3.54
CA GLY A 54 7.24 -6.54 4.25
C GLY A 54 6.70 -5.24 4.85
N SER A 55 7.50 -4.17 4.90
CA SER A 55 7.06 -2.83 5.31
C SER A 55 5.97 -2.27 4.40
N VAL A 56 5.25 -1.29 4.89
CA VAL A 56 4.22 -0.54 4.15
C VAL A 56 4.75 0.85 3.82
N TRP A 57 4.62 1.22 2.55
CA TRP A 57 4.99 2.53 2.04
C TRP A 57 3.74 3.28 1.61
N PRO A 58 3.43 4.45 2.18
CA PRO A 58 2.27 5.25 1.78
C PRO A 58 2.24 5.55 0.28
N PHE A 59 3.40 5.82 -0.32
CA PHE A 59 3.51 6.06 -1.76
C PHE A 59 3.07 4.85 -2.60
N ASP A 60 3.56 3.65 -2.30
CA ASP A 60 3.15 2.41 -2.97
C ASP A 60 1.66 2.14 -2.79
N SER A 61 1.16 2.39 -1.58
CA SER A 61 -0.25 2.20 -1.25
C SER A 61 -1.15 3.17 -2.01
N TRP A 62 -0.72 4.41 -2.21
CA TRP A 62 -1.44 5.36 -3.06
C TRP A 62 -1.55 4.88 -4.52
N LEU A 63 -0.45 4.42 -5.11
CA LEU A 63 -0.48 3.84 -6.47
C LEU A 63 -1.37 2.59 -6.52
N GLY A 64 -1.28 1.73 -5.51
CA GLY A 64 -2.16 0.57 -5.37
C GLY A 64 -3.63 0.94 -5.26
N TRP A 65 -3.97 1.99 -4.54
CA TRP A 65 -5.32 2.53 -4.45
C TRP A 65 -5.85 2.97 -5.82
N GLY A 66 -5.08 3.76 -6.56
CA GLY A 66 -5.44 4.18 -7.92
C GLY A 66 -5.63 2.98 -8.86
N GLY A 67 -4.72 2.00 -8.80
CA GLY A 67 -4.80 0.77 -9.58
C GLY A 67 -6.02 -0.09 -9.24
N LEU A 68 -6.37 -0.22 -7.96
CA LEU A 68 -7.59 -0.95 -7.53
C LEU A 68 -8.86 -0.25 -8.01
N ARG A 69 -8.91 1.08 -7.94
CA ARG A 69 -10.03 1.85 -8.51
C ARG A 69 -10.18 1.60 -10.02
N ALA A 70 -9.09 1.71 -10.75
CA ALA A 70 -9.07 1.43 -12.19
C ALA A 70 -9.51 -0.01 -12.53
N ALA A 71 -9.21 -0.97 -11.65
CA ALA A 71 -9.64 -2.36 -11.78
C ALA A 71 -11.07 -2.62 -11.26
N GLY A 72 -11.81 -1.59 -10.84
CA GLY A 72 -13.17 -1.72 -10.32
C GLY A 72 -13.29 -2.29 -8.90
N ARG A 73 -12.19 -2.38 -8.16
CA ARG A 73 -12.14 -2.89 -6.77
C ARG A 73 -12.32 -1.73 -5.79
N LEU A 74 -13.47 -1.07 -5.85
CA LEU A 74 -13.73 0.19 -5.16
C LEU A 74 -13.76 0.04 -3.63
N GLU A 75 -14.31 -1.06 -3.12
CA GLU A 75 -14.40 -1.33 -1.69
C GLU A 75 -13.01 -1.54 -1.07
N GLU A 76 -12.18 -2.35 -1.71
CA GLU A 76 -10.80 -2.58 -1.26
C GLU A 76 -9.93 -1.33 -1.41
N ALA A 77 -10.14 -0.55 -2.46
CA ALA A 77 -9.49 0.73 -2.63
C ALA A 77 -9.84 1.68 -1.47
N GLU A 78 -11.10 1.78 -1.08
CA GLU A 78 -11.52 2.63 0.05
C GLU A 78 -10.95 2.14 1.38
N ARG A 79 -10.92 0.84 1.63
CA ARG A 79 -10.26 0.26 2.80
C ARG A 79 -8.77 0.60 2.84
N LEU A 80 -8.09 0.53 1.70
CA LEU A 80 -6.68 0.90 1.57
C LEU A 80 -6.46 2.37 1.88
N ARG A 81 -7.27 3.26 1.30
CA ARG A 81 -7.20 4.70 1.49
C ARG A 81 -7.35 5.08 2.97
N THR A 82 -8.42 4.64 3.59
CA THR A 82 -8.71 4.93 4.99
C THR A 82 -7.67 4.33 5.93
N GLY A 83 -7.15 3.16 5.62
CA GLY A 83 -6.09 2.51 6.40
C GLY A 83 -4.78 3.29 6.40
N VAL A 84 -4.32 3.78 5.25
CA VAL A 84 -3.10 4.59 5.15
C VAL A 84 -3.27 5.92 5.90
N LEU A 85 -4.41 6.59 5.73
CA LEU A 85 -4.68 7.85 6.42
C LEU A 85 -4.72 7.65 7.94
N ALA A 86 -5.32 6.58 8.42
CA ALA A 86 -5.34 6.23 9.84
C ALA A 86 -3.94 5.93 10.39
N ALA A 87 -3.08 5.25 9.61
CA ALA A 87 -1.71 4.97 10.01
C ALA A 87 -0.90 6.25 10.19
N VAL A 88 -0.94 7.15 9.22
CA VAL A 88 -0.22 8.43 9.27
C VAL A 88 -0.70 9.28 10.45
N GLU A 89 -2.00 9.33 10.70
CA GLU A 89 -2.57 10.04 11.85
C GLU A 89 -2.08 9.46 13.18
N ARG A 90 -2.12 8.13 13.35
CA ARG A 90 -1.67 7.46 14.57
C ARG A 90 -0.18 7.60 14.82
N LEU A 91 0.64 7.56 13.77
CA LEU A 91 2.08 7.75 13.85
C LEU A 91 2.45 9.22 14.11
N GLY A 92 1.55 10.17 13.84
CA GLY A 92 1.69 11.58 14.11
C GLY A 92 2.69 12.31 13.21
N ARG A 93 3.13 11.71 12.10
CA ARG A 93 4.11 12.25 11.14
C ARG A 93 3.85 11.70 9.75
N TYR A 94 4.65 12.12 8.77
CA TYR A 94 4.60 11.63 7.39
C TYR A 94 5.76 10.66 7.12
N PRO A 95 5.75 9.44 7.71
CA PRO A 95 6.87 8.51 7.62
C PRO A 95 7.03 7.98 6.19
N GLU A 96 8.27 7.77 5.80
CA GLU A 96 8.59 7.11 4.53
C GLU A 96 7.94 5.72 4.44
N LEU A 97 8.07 4.95 5.50
CA LEU A 97 7.51 3.60 5.64
C LEU A 97 7.22 3.30 7.11
N TYR A 98 6.39 2.29 7.33
CA TYR A 98 6.08 1.77 8.66
C TYR A 98 5.85 0.26 8.60
N ALA A 99 5.84 -0.39 9.75
CA ALA A 99 5.55 -1.81 9.87
C ALA A 99 4.07 -2.06 10.15
N VAL A 100 3.52 -3.09 9.52
CA VAL A 100 2.29 -3.73 9.94
C VAL A 100 2.62 -5.20 10.20
N THR A 101 2.60 -5.62 11.45
CA THR A 101 2.96 -6.98 11.86
C THR A 101 2.05 -8.02 11.20
N ALA A 102 2.42 -9.30 11.27
CA ALA A 102 1.55 -10.37 10.79
C ALA A 102 0.22 -10.43 11.58
N ALA A 103 0.21 -9.95 12.82
CA ALA A 103 -1.01 -9.82 13.64
C ALA A 103 -1.85 -8.57 13.27
N GLY A 104 -1.35 -7.66 12.42
CA GLY A 104 -2.04 -6.44 12.00
C GLY A 104 -1.74 -5.20 12.85
N ASP A 105 -0.74 -5.26 13.73
CA ASP A 105 -0.37 -4.13 14.59
C ASP A 105 0.50 -3.14 13.83
N LEU A 106 0.23 -1.84 14.04
CA LEU A 106 0.97 -0.73 13.45
C LEU A 106 2.17 -0.38 14.31
N GLU A 107 3.37 -0.36 13.71
CA GLU A 107 4.62 -0.06 14.40
C GLU A 107 5.50 0.92 13.60
N LYS A 108 6.24 1.76 14.31
CA LYS A 108 7.27 2.62 13.72
C LYS A 108 8.49 1.81 13.32
N ILE A 109 9.15 2.23 12.24
CA ILE A 109 10.46 1.69 11.83
C ILE A 109 11.52 2.77 12.11
N ALA A 110 12.52 2.42 12.89
CA ALA A 110 13.54 3.37 13.37
C ALA A 110 14.33 4.05 12.25
N ILE A 111 14.59 3.34 11.16
CA ILE A 111 15.33 3.86 10.00
C ILE A 111 14.45 4.67 9.03
N SER A 112 13.14 4.71 9.25
CA SER A 112 12.22 5.48 8.40
C SER A 112 12.45 6.97 8.58
N ASN A 113 12.52 7.71 7.47
CA ASN A 113 12.45 9.16 7.53
C ASN A 113 11.10 9.60 8.11
N PHE A 114 11.11 10.53 9.06
CA PHE A 114 9.91 10.97 9.76
C PHE A 114 9.01 11.89 8.92
N VAL A 115 9.61 12.60 7.96
CA VAL A 115 8.89 13.44 7.01
C VAL A 115 9.47 13.18 5.62
N GLN A 116 8.75 12.42 4.82
CA GLN A 116 9.12 12.10 3.45
C GLN A 116 8.20 12.83 2.48
N GLY A 117 8.78 13.55 1.52
CA GLY A 117 8.01 14.38 0.58
C GLY A 117 6.96 13.59 -0.20
N TRP A 118 7.29 12.43 -0.73
CA TRP A 118 6.31 11.60 -1.44
C TRP A 118 5.22 11.01 -0.54
N THR A 119 5.49 10.82 0.76
CA THR A 119 4.42 10.47 1.73
C THR A 119 3.47 11.64 1.92
N VAL A 120 3.98 12.86 2.04
CA VAL A 120 3.14 14.07 2.10
C VAL A 120 2.26 14.16 0.85
N GLY A 121 2.84 13.97 -0.34
CA GLY A 121 2.11 13.95 -1.60
C GLY A 121 1.07 12.83 -1.68
N ALA A 122 1.43 11.62 -1.29
CA ALA A 122 0.52 10.48 -1.27
C ALA A 122 -0.66 10.70 -0.31
N VAL A 123 -0.42 11.21 0.88
CA VAL A 123 -1.47 11.54 1.86
C VAL A 123 -2.40 12.63 1.33
N TRP A 124 -1.84 13.68 0.72
CA TRP A 124 -2.63 14.72 0.06
C TRP A 124 -3.52 14.11 -1.03
N ALA A 125 -2.93 13.29 -1.90
CA ALA A 125 -3.63 12.65 -3.01
C ALA A 125 -4.76 11.73 -2.51
N LEU A 126 -4.51 10.92 -1.48
CA LEU A 126 -5.53 10.06 -0.87
C LEU A 126 -6.67 10.86 -0.22
N ARG A 127 -6.36 11.98 0.44
CA ARG A 127 -7.38 12.86 1.03
C ARG A 127 -8.28 13.51 -0.02
N HIS A 128 -7.71 13.85 -1.19
CA HIS A 128 -8.42 14.50 -2.29
C HIS A 128 -8.86 13.52 -3.38
N GLU A 129 -8.71 12.21 -3.13
CA GLU A 129 -9.07 11.14 -4.06
C GLU A 129 -8.47 11.31 -5.47
N TRP A 130 -7.25 11.85 -5.52
CA TRP A 130 -6.51 12.02 -6.77
C TRP A 130 -5.62 10.79 -7.04
N ASP A 131 -5.87 10.10 -8.14
CA ASP A 131 -5.21 8.85 -8.50
C ASP A 131 -3.94 9.03 -9.36
N GLY A 132 -3.55 10.28 -9.63
CA GLY A 132 -2.36 10.56 -10.43
C GLY A 132 -2.49 10.20 -11.90
N GLY A 133 -3.71 9.98 -12.39
CA GLY A 133 -3.97 9.56 -13.77
C GLY A 133 -3.84 8.05 -13.99
N ALA A 134 -4.26 7.24 -13.02
CA ALA A 134 -4.32 5.79 -13.17
C ALA A 134 -5.10 5.39 -14.43
N HIS A 135 -4.55 4.45 -15.19
CA HIS A 135 -5.16 4.01 -16.44
C HIS A 135 -6.31 3.05 -16.18
N VAL A 136 -7.45 3.32 -16.79
CA VAL A 136 -8.56 2.38 -16.83
C VAL A 136 -8.24 1.31 -17.89
N VAL A 137 -8.31 0.06 -17.48
CA VAL A 137 -8.17 -1.08 -18.41
C VAL A 137 -9.47 -1.21 -19.17
N ALA A 138 -9.39 -1.00 -20.46
CA ALA A 138 -10.54 -1.16 -21.35
C ALA A 138 -10.88 -2.66 -21.55
#